data_c060d3e8edccf8c6f50c11935438231d
#
_entry.id   c060d3e8edccf8c6f50c11935438231d
#
_cell.length_a   1.000
_cell.length_b   1.000
_cell.length_c   1.000
_cell.angle_alpha   90.00
_cell.angle_beta   90.00
_cell.angle_gamma   90.00
#
_symmetry.space_group_name_H-M   'P 1'
#
loop_
_entity.id
_entity.type
_entity.pdbx_description
1 polymer ?
#
loop_
_entity_poly.entity_id
_entity_poly.type
_entity_poly.pdbx_seq_one_letter_code
_entity_poly.pdbx_strand_id
1 'polypeptide(L)'
;MNLLGRVRTLLKNPITIWVYWLVQKVFLEYNFRDKNLKIGYLVNISNCQFGQFNTLYNGASLTNVALGDFTYIGNNSVLMNTTVGKFVCIGPEVLCGLGKHPSRNFVSIHPIFFSKLGQAQITFASAADFEEYDTIEIGNDVWIGARAIIRDGVKIGDGVIIGAGAVVTKDVPAYAVVGGVPARILRYRFESAEIEFLEHIKWWDKDVRWLRENHELFHDIKDLQKIMKVPNKSDSSDENHKKNH
;
A
#
# COMPACT_ATOMS: atom_id res chain seq x y z
N MET A 1 -25.16 30.01 2.95
CA MET A 1 -23.94 29.76 2.17
C MET A 1 -23.33 31.12 1.81
N ASN A 2 -22.19 31.47 2.39
CA ASN A 2 -21.54 32.77 2.18
C ASN A 2 -20.98 32.87 0.74
N LEU A 3 -20.73 34.09 0.30
CA LEU A 3 -20.20 34.40 -1.04
C LEU A 3 -18.97 33.53 -1.42
N LEU A 4 -18.06 33.32 -0.48
CA LEU A 4 -16.88 32.44 -0.62
C LEU A 4 -17.26 31.00 -0.94
N GLY A 5 -18.31 30.43 -0.34
CA GLY A 5 -18.81 29.10 -0.63
C GLY A 5 -19.37 28.97 -2.04
N ARG A 6 -20.08 30.00 -2.53
CA ARG A 6 -20.59 30.06 -3.91
C ARG A 6 -19.48 30.15 -4.95
N VAL A 7 -18.47 31.00 -4.70
CA VAL A 7 -17.30 31.11 -5.56
C VAL A 7 -16.52 29.80 -5.62
N ARG A 8 -16.34 29.14 -4.49
CA ARG A 8 -15.67 27.83 -4.41
C ARG A 8 -16.42 26.72 -5.17
N THR A 9 -17.75 26.78 -5.19
CA THR A 9 -18.58 25.85 -5.96
C THR A 9 -18.50 26.13 -7.47
N LEU A 10 -18.52 27.41 -7.88
CA LEU A 10 -18.33 27.81 -9.28
C LEU A 10 -16.94 27.45 -9.83
N LEU A 11 -15.92 27.48 -8.99
CA LEU A 11 -14.57 27.06 -9.35
C LEU A 11 -14.40 25.52 -9.44
N LYS A 12 -15.36 24.72 -8.99
CA LYS A 12 -15.37 23.25 -9.16
C LYS A 12 -16.07 22.85 -10.46
N ASN A 13 -15.45 23.18 -11.59
CA ASN A 13 -15.93 22.76 -12.91
C ASN A 13 -14.83 21.91 -13.61
N PRO A 14 -15.15 21.17 -14.67
CA PRO A 14 -14.18 20.27 -15.33
C PRO A 14 -12.88 20.96 -15.77
N ILE A 15 -12.96 22.21 -16.20
CA ILE A 15 -11.78 22.96 -16.69
C ILE A 15 -10.84 23.29 -15.51
N THR A 16 -11.38 23.82 -14.41
CA THR A 16 -10.58 24.18 -13.23
C THR A 16 -9.99 22.95 -12.55
N ILE A 17 -10.73 21.83 -12.50
CA ILE A 17 -10.25 20.55 -12.00
C ILE A 17 -9.09 20.06 -12.87
N TRP A 18 -9.23 20.15 -14.19
CA TRP A 18 -8.19 19.76 -15.13
C TRP A 18 -6.94 20.64 -15.02
N VAL A 19 -7.10 21.97 -14.95
CA VAL A 19 -5.99 22.89 -14.74
C VAL A 19 -5.27 22.62 -13.42
N TYR A 20 -6.00 22.45 -12.33
CA TYR A 20 -5.44 22.12 -11.02
C TYR A 20 -4.61 20.83 -11.06
N TRP A 21 -5.18 19.76 -11.64
CA TRP A 21 -4.48 18.50 -11.84
C TRP A 21 -3.20 18.69 -12.67
N LEU A 22 -3.27 19.43 -13.77
CA LEU A 22 -2.12 19.66 -14.65
C LEU A 22 -0.98 20.37 -13.91
N VAL A 23 -1.30 21.42 -13.17
CA VAL A 23 -0.32 22.16 -12.34
C VAL A 23 0.27 21.23 -11.27
N GLN A 24 -0.57 20.49 -10.56
CA GLN A 24 -0.12 19.54 -9.54
C GLN A 24 0.79 18.45 -10.15
N LYS A 25 0.40 17.89 -11.29
CA LYS A 25 1.20 16.89 -12.01
C LYS A 25 2.58 17.42 -12.37
N VAL A 26 2.64 18.55 -13.05
CA VAL A 26 3.91 19.16 -13.47
C VAL A 26 4.80 19.48 -12.26
N PHE A 27 4.22 20.04 -11.20
CA PHE A 27 4.94 20.36 -9.97
C PHE A 27 5.51 19.11 -9.30
N LEU A 28 4.73 18.05 -9.17
CA LEU A 28 5.15 16.80 -8.51
C LEU A 28 6.18 16.05 -9.37
N GLU A 29 5.95 15.89 -10.68
CA GLU A 29 6.90 15.21 -11.56
C GLU A 29 8.24 15.98 -11.61
N TYR A 30 8.22 17.31 -11.54
CA TYR A 30 9.43 18.12 -11.44
C TYR A 30 10.15 17.93 -10.10
N ASN A 31 9.43 17.97 -8.96
CA ASN A 31 10.03 17.83 -7.63
C ASN A 31 10.57 16.42 -7.38
N PHE A 32 9.96 15.41 -7.99
CA PHE A 32 10.35 14.00 -7.88
C PHE A 32 11.03 13.46 -9.14
N ARG A 33 11.61 14.34 -9.98
CA ARG A 33 12.29 13.94 -11.22
C ARG A 33 13.42 12.92 -10.99
N ASP A 34 14.15 13.08 -9.88
CA ASP A 34 15.25 12.19 -9.50
C ASP A 34 14.74 10.79 -9.08
N LYS A 35 13.46 10.67 -8.75
CA LYS A 35 12.77 9.43 -8.40
C LYS A 35 11.99 8.81 -9.55
N ASN A 36 11.95 9.43 -10.72
CA ASN A 36 11.23 8.95 -11.90
C ASN A 36 9.73 8.69 -11.63
N LEU A 37 9.07 9.58 -10.87
CA LEU A 37 7.64 9.52 -10.62
C LEU A 37 6.84 9.80 -11.90
N LYS A 38 5.86 8.93 -12.23
CA LYS A 38 4.92 9.11 -13.34
C LYS A 38 3.50 9.25 -12.81
N ILE A 39 2.79 10.30 -13.26
CA ILE A 39 1.43 10.63 -12.83
C ILE A 39 0.49 10.60 -14.03
N GLY A 40 -0.53 9.73 -13.99
CA GLY A 40 -1.57 9.57 -14.99
C GLY A 40 -2.60 10.72 -14.97
N TYR A 41 -3.59 10.60 -15.85
CA TYR A 41 -4.64 11.61 -16.00
C TYR A 41 -5.58 11.64 -14.80
N LEU A 42 -5.90 12.85 -14.30
CA LEU A 42 -6.78 13.11 -13.16
C LEU A 42 -6.43 12.33 -11.88
N VAL A 43 -5.16 12.06 -11.64
CA VAL A 43 -4.69 11.51 -10.36
C VAL A 43 -4.81 12.59 -9.29
N ASN A 44 -5.36 12.22 -8.13
CA ASN A 44 -5.47 13.07 -6.96
C ASN A 44 -4.46 12.65 -5.89
N ILE A 45 -3.65 13.59 -5.41
CA ILE A 45 -2.57 13.32 -4.46
C ILE A 45 -2.64 14.33 -3.31
N SER A 46 -2.67 13.85 -2.07
CA SER A 46 -2.64 14.67 -0.87
C SER A 46 -1.77 14.03 0.19
N ASN A 47 -0.76 14.76 0.67
CA ASN A 47 0.14 14.33 1.74
C ASN A 47 0.75 12.94 1.50
N CYS A 48 1.48 12.77 0.38
CA CYS A 48 2.07 11.50 -0.02
C CYS A 48 3.59 11.56 -0.11
N GLN A 49 4.22 10.42 0.11
CA GLN A 49 5.65 10.20 -0.07
C GLN A 49 5.87 9.13 -1.16
N PHE A 50 6.91 9.31 -1.96
CA PHE A 50 7.21 8.44 -3.09
C PHE A 50 8.64 7.91 -3.01
N GLY A 51 8.81 6.62 -3.33
CA GLY A 51 10.08 6.00 -3.63
C GLY A 51 10.52 6.27 -5.07
N GLN A 52 11.41 5.44 -5.60
CA GLN A 52 11.86 5.51 -6.99
C GLN A 52 10.93 4.72 -7.92
N PHE A 53 10.80 5.19 -9.16
CA PHE A 53 10.08 4.52 -10.25
C PHE A 53 8.61 4.19 -9.92
N ASN A 54 7.93 5.08 -9.19
CA ASN A 54 6.50 4.91 -8.96
C ASN A 54 5.68 5.34 -10.17
N THR A 55 4.61 4.61 -10.45
CA THR A 55 3.64 4.95 -11.51
C THR A 55 2.23 4.98 -10.95
N LEU A 56 1.57 6.12 -11.06
CA LEU A 56 0.16 6.28 -10.69
C LEU A 56 -0.66 6.35 -11.98
N TYR A 57 -1.52 5.37 -12.22
CA TYR A 57 -2.36 5.34 -13.41
C TYR A 57 -3.58 6.25 -13.26
N ASN A 58 -4.32 6.41 -14.35
CA ASN A 58 -5.40 7.41 -14.46
C ASN A 58 -6.45 7.28 -13.36
N GLY A 59 -6.86 8.40 -12.80
CA GLY A 59 -7.93 8.47 -11.81
C GLY A 59 -7.57 7.92 -10.43
N ALA A 60 -6.33 7.49 -10.18
CA ALA A 60 -5.90 7.06 -8.86
C ALA A 60 -6.00 8.20 -7.84
N SER A 61 -6.43 7.90 -6.62
CA SER A 61 -6.55 8.88 -5.53
C SER A 61 -5.80 8.40 -4.29
N LEU A 62 -4.81 9.18 -3.87
CA LEU A 62 -3.94 8.87 -2.74
C LEU A 62 -4.01 9.97 -1.70
N THR A 63 -4.32 9.61 -0.46
CA THR A 63 -4.34 10.53 0.68
C THR A 63 -3.60 9.93 1.87
N ASN A 64 -2.57 10.62 2.38
CA ASN A 64 -1.71 10.14 3.47
C ASN A 64 -1.08 8.78 3.11
N VAL A 65 -0.44 8.67 1.95
CA VAL A 65 0.14 7.41 1.44
C VAL A 65 1.65 7.53 1.29
N ALA A 66 2.38 6.51 1.73
CA ALA A 66 3.80 6.34 1.43
C ALA A 66 3.99 5.13 0.51
N LEU A 67 4.68 5.32 -0.61
CA LEU A 67 5.01 4.26 -1.57
C LEU A 67 6.50 3.97 -1.56
N GLY A 68 6.87 2.68 -1.45
CA GLY A 68 8.22 2.20 -1.71
C GLY A 68 8.56 2.17 -3.20
N ASP A 69 9.82 1.84 -3.51
CA ASP A 69 10.35 1.83 -4.87
C ASP A 69 9.62 0.81 -5.77
N PHE A 70 9.57 1.09 -7.07
CA PHE A 70 9.05 0.20 -8.12
C PHE A 70 7.58 -0.22 -7.93
N THR A 71 6.80 0.57 -7.20
CA THR A 71 5.38 0.30 -6.94
C THR A 71 4.50 1.07 -7.92
N TYR A 72 3.46 0.41 -8.43
CA TYR A 72 2.47 1.08 -9.26
C TYR A 72 1.04 0.92 -8.73
N ILE A 73 0.22 1.94 -8.99
CA ILE A 73 -1.18 2.03 -8.58
C ILE A 73 -2.06 2.07 -9.83
N GLY A 74 -2.90 1.05 -10.01
CA GLY A 74 -3.80 0.90 -11.15
C GLY A 74 -4.89 1.97 -11.23
N ASN A 75 -5.56 2.04 -12.39
CA ASN A 75 -6.59 3.04 -12.67
C ASN A 75 -7.69 3.05 -11.61
N ASN A 76 -8.13 4.26 -11.23
CA ASN A 76 -9.26 4.50 -10.33
C ASN A 76 -9.14 3.85 -8.95
N SER A 77 -7.94 3.48 -8.54
CA SER A 77 -7.71 2.92 -7.21
C SER A 77 -7.64 4.05 -6.17
N VAL A 78 -8.18 3.80 -4.99
CA VAL A 78 -8.23 4.75 -3.88
C VAL A 78 -7.47 4.17 -2.69
N LEU A 79 -6.45 4.89 -2.25
CA LEU A 79 -5.65 4.54 -1.07
C LEU A 79 -5.71 5.67 -0.07
N MET A 80 -6.05 5.35 1.18
CA MET A 80 -6.05 6.30 2.29
C MET A 80 -5.27 5.71 3.47
N ASN A 81 -4.47 6.55 4.13
CA ASN A 81 -3.72 6.20 5.34
C ASN A 81 -2.96 4.85 5.18
N THR A 82 -2.23 4.70 4.08
CA THR A 82 -1.63 3.42 3.68
C THR A 82 -0.12 3.57 3.48
N THR A 83 0.66 2.68 4.09
CA THR A 83 2.07 2.50 3.80
C THR A 83 2.23 1.28 2.89
N VAL A 84 2.94 1.44 1.79
CA VAL A 84 3.14 0.39 0.76
C VAL A 84 4.63 0.18 0.57
N GLY A 85 5.05 -1.08 0.61
CA GLY A 85 6.44 -1.48 0.38
C GLY A 85 6.92 -1.31 -1.06
N LYS A 86 8.05 -1.94 -1.37
CA LYS A 86 8.68 -1.95 -2.70
C LYS A 86 8.10 -3.05 -3.59
N PHE A 87 8.17 -2.86 -4.91
CA PHE A 87 7.75 -3.84 -5.92
C PHE A 87 6.28 -4.26 -5.83
N VAL A 88 5.40 -3.39 -5.33
CA VAL A 88 3.99 -3.69 -5.16
C VAL A 88 3.21 -3.38 -6.44
N CYS A 89 2.38 -4.34 -6.84
CA CYS A 89 1.52 -4.26 -8.01
C CYS A 89 0.07 -4.10 -7.58
N ILE A 90 -0.49 -2.88 -7.65
CA ILE A 90 -1.90 -2.63 -7.31
C ILE A 90 -2.72 -2.54 -8.60
N GLY A 91 -3.68 -3.46 -8.74
CA GLY A 91 -4.62 -3.52 -9.86
C GLY A 91 -5.58 -2.32 -9.91
N PRO A 92 -6.41 -2.22 -10.94
CA PRO A 92 -7.40 -1.14 -11.04
C PRO A 92 -8.55 -1.30 -10.05
N GLU A 93 -9.14 -0.15 -9.67
CA GLU A 93 -10.33 -0.06 -8.83
C GLU A 93 -10.16 -0.71 -7.44
N VAL A 94 -8.93 -0.76 -6.92
CA VAL A 94 -8.63 -1.23 -5.56
C VAL A 94 -8.99 -0.14 -4.55
N LEU A 95 -9.59 -0.53 -3.41
CA LEU A 95 -9.97 0.37 -2.33
C LEU A 95 -9.24 -0.01 -1.04
N CYS A 96 -8.42 0.91 -0.51
CA CYS A 96 -7.72 0.76 0.77
C CYS A 96 -8.10 1.92 1.69
N GLY A 97 -8.55 1.61 2.92
CA GLY A 97 -8.85 2.62 3.93
C GLY A 97 -10.16 3.35 3.66
N LEU A 98 -11.28 2.70 3.94
CA LEU A 98 -12.63 3.22 3.68
C LEU A 98 -13.19 3.99 4.88
N GLY A 99 -12.46 4.02 5.99
CA GLY A 99 -12.91 4.56 7.26
C GLY A 99 -13.76 3.60 8.08
N LYS A 100 -13.94 3.97 9.35
CA LYS A 100 -14.66 3.19 10.34
C LYS A 100 -15.75 4.02 10.97
N HIS A 101 -16.77 3.33 11.48
CA HIS A 101 -17.79 3.89 12.37
C HIS A 101 -17.84 3.14 13.69
N PRO A 102 -18.17 3.78 14.82
CA PRO A 102 -18.30 3.12 16.11
C PRO A 102 -19.47 2.12 16.03
N SER A 103 -19.18 0.83 16.23
CA SER A 103 -20.16 -0.25 16.05
C SER A 103 -20.54 -1.00 17.34
N ARG A 104 -20.04 -0.56 18.53
CA ARG A 104 -20.25 -1.27 19.79
C ARG A 104 -20.92 -0.45 20.86
N ASN A 105 -20.28 0.65 21.31
CA ASN A 105 -20.69 1.37 22.52
C ASN A 105 -21.48 2.65 22.24
N PHE A 106 -21.48 3.12 21.00
CA PHE A 106 -22.20 4.34 20.61
C PHE A 106 -23.65 4.00 20.23
N VAL A 107 -24.60 4.80 20.73
CA VAL A 107 -26.02 4.66 20.38
C VAL A 107 -26.24 4.93 18.90
N SER A 108 -25.52 5.91 18.35
CA SER A 108 -25.60 6.25 16.91
C SER A 108 -24.24 6.08 16.26
N ILE A 109 -24.23 5.49 15.07
CA ILE A 109 -23.07 5.41 14.18
C ILE A 109 -22.85 6.67 13.34
N HIS A 110 -23.72 7.69 13.49
CA HIS A 110 -23.66 8.89 12.65
C HIS A 110 -22.57 9.85 13.13
N PRO A 111 -21.67 10.31 12.21
CA PRO A 111 -20.51 11.12 12.59
C PRO A 111 -20.82 12.45 13.24
N ILE A 112 -22.04 12.97 13.11
CA ILE A 112 -22.47 14.22 13.76
C ILE A 112 -22.27 14.18 15.30
N PHE A 113 -22.26 12.98 15.90
CA PHE A 113 -22.17 12.79 17.34
C PHE A 113 -20.75 12.52 17.85
N PHE A 114 -19.76 12.25 16.96
CA PHE A 114 -18.42 11.86 17.38
C PHE A 114 -17.28 12.43 16.52
N SER A 115 -17.58 12.96 15.33
CA SER A 115 -16.56 13.43 14.39
C SER A 115 -16.55 14.95 14.29
N LYS A 116 -15.36 15.53 14.21
CA LYS A 116 -15.15 16.95 13.91
C LYS A 116 -14.98 17.25 12.42
N LEU A 117 -15.02 16.23 11.56
CA LEU A 117 -14.82 16.39 10.11
C LEU A 117 -16.00 17.07 9.39
N GLY A 118 -17.17 17.13 10.03
CA GLY A 118 -18.33 17.83 9.49
C GLY A 118 -18.92 17.18 8.23
N GLN A 119 -18.90 15.85 8.11
CA GLN A 119 -19.40 15.11 6.95
C GLN A 119 -20.85 15.46 6.59
N ALA A 120 -21.66 15.80 7.60
CA ALA A 120 -23.05 16.27 7.43
C ALA A 120 -23.19 17.81 7.44
N GLN A 121 -22.13 18.57 7.15
CA GLN A 121 -22.03 20.04 7.18
C GLN A 121 -22.07 20.66 8.59
N ILE A 122 -22.51 19.94 9.60
CA ILE A 122 -22.50 20.32 11.01
C ILE A 122 -22.00 19.15 11.86
N THR A 123 -21.59 19.44 13.08
CA THR A 123 -21.28 18.44 14.11
C THR A 123 -21.74 18.93 15.47
N PHE A 124 -22.13 18.00 16.36
CA PHE A 124 -22.40 18.24 17.78
C PHE A 124 -21.20 17.87 18.65
N ALA A 125 -20.22 17.15 18.07
CA ALA A 125 -19.04 16.73 18.77
C ALA A 125 -18.13 17.91 19.09
N SER A 126 -17.75 18.07 20.35
CA SER A 126 -16.76 19.05 20.81
C SER A 126 -15.33 18.55 20.65
N ALA A 127 -15.12 17.22 20.67
CA ALA A 127 -13.86 16.51 20.44
C ALA A 127 -14.03 15.40 19.40
N ALA A 128 -12.93 14.81 18.96
CA ALA A 128 -12.97 13.59 18.17
C ALA A 128 -13.00 12.41 19.16
N ASP A 129 -14.17 11.82 19.33
CA ASP A 129 -14.40 10.79 20.35
C ASP A 129 -14.23 9.37 19.80
N PHE A 130 -13.91 9.24 18.51
CA PHE A 130 -13.70 7.98 17.81
C PHE A 130 -12.63 8.12 16.72
N GLU A 131 -11.72 7.13 16.67
CA GLU A 131 -10.71 7.07 15.62
C GLU A 131 -11.32 6.49 14.34
N GLU A 132 -11.59 7.36 13.36
CA GLU A 132 -12.31 7.02 12.13
C GLU A 132 -11.45 6.26 11.12
N TYR A 133 -10.11 6.27 11.28
CA TYR A 133 -9.17 5.67 10.34
C TYR A 133 -8.05 4.95 11.08
N ASP A 134 -7.64 3.79 10.58
CA ASP A 134 -6.41 3.11 10.99
C ASP A 134 -5.46 3.01 9.80
N THR A 135 -4.17 2.98 10.08
CA THR A 135 -3.15 2.80 9.04
C THR A 135 -3.20 1.37 8.49
N ILE A 136 -3.15 1.25 7.17
CA ILE A 136 -2.95 -0.01 6.46
C ILE A 136 -1.45 -0.15 6.15
N GLU A 137 -0.89 -1.32 6.40
CA GLU A 137 0.51 -1.64 6.10
C GLU A 137 0.54 -2.73 5.02
N ILE A 138 1.17 -2.44 3.88
CA ILE A 138 1.35 -3.39 2.78
C ILE A 138 2.84 -3.62 2.60
N GLY A 139 3.27 -4.88 2.72
CA GLY A 139 4.66 -5.30 2.58
C GLY A 139 5.21 -5.15 1.16
N ASN A 140 6.33 -5.82 0.90
CA ASN A 140 7.03 -5.79 -0.38
C ASN A 140 6.58 -6.95 -1.28
N ASP A 141 6.76 -6.83 -2.59
CA ASP A 141 6.42 -7.86 -3.58
C ASP A 141 4.95 -8.34 -3.50
N VAL A 142 4.04 -7.44 -3.15
CA VAL A 142 2.61 -7.75 -3.02
C VAL A 142 1.90 -7.50 -4.35
N TRP A 143 1.03 -8.43 -4.74
CA TRP A 143 0.11 -8.24 -5.85
C TRP A 143 -1.33 -8.18 -5.36
N ILE A 144 -1.98 -7.04 -5.63
CA ILE A 144 -3.39 -6.81 -5.30
C ILE A 144 -4.20 -6.81 -6.59
N GLY A 145 -5.07 -7.81 -6.72
CA GLY A 145 -5.96 -7.97 -7.87
C GLY A 145 -7.00 -6.85 -7.97
N ALA A 146 -7.51 -6.65 -9.17
CA ALA A 146 -8.50 -5.61 -9.48
C ALA A 146 -9.72 -5.68 -8.55
N ARG A 147 -10.24 -4.52 -8.13
CA ARG A 147 -11.44 -4.39 -7.28
C ARG A 147 -11.32 -5.04 -5.89
N ALA A 148 -10.13 -5.34 -5.43
CA ALA A 148 -9.96 -5.79 -4.05
C ALA A 148 -10.22 -4.63 -3.07
N ILE A 149 -10.75 -4.98 -1.90
CA ILE A 149 -11.04 -4.03 -0.82
C ILE A 149 -10.22 -4.44 0.40
N ILE A 150 -9.46 -3.49 0.95
CA ILE A 150 -8.65 -3.70 2.15
C ILE A 150 -9.17 -2.79 3.25
N ARG A 151 -9.60 -3.40 4.36
CA ARG A 151 -10.16 -2.70 5.51
C ARG A 151 -9.04 -1.96 6.25
N ASP A 152 -9.41 -0.83 6.87
CA ASP A 152 -8.57 -0.06 7.78
C ASP A 152 -7.93 -0.95 8.86
N GLY A 153 -6.66 -0.67 9.17
CA GLY A 153 -5.88 -1.35 10.20
C GLY A 153 -5.34 -2.73 9.83
N VAL A 154 -5.52 -3.18 8.58
CA VAL A 154 -5.04 -4.49 8.13
C VAL A 154 -3.56 -4.40 7.75
N LYS A 155 -2.80 -5.45 8.12
CA LYS A 155 -1.41 -5.67 7.73
C LYS A 155 -1.32 -6.79 6.69
N ILE A 156 -0.68 -6.49 5.57
CA ILE A 156 -0.41 -7.42 4.48
C ILE A 156 1.08 -7.72 4.47
N GLY A 157 1.45 -8.98 4.68
CA GLY A 157 2.85 -9.41 4.68
C GLY A 157 3.51 -9.33 3.31
N ASP A 158 4.82 -9.51 3.29
CA ASP A 158 5.61 -9.53 2.06
C ASP A 158 5.18 -10.69 1.14
N GLY A 159 5.28 -10.49 -0.15
CA GLY A 159 5.02 -11.52 -1.14
C GLY A 159 3.56 -11.99 -1.27
N VAL A 160 2.60 -11.34 -0.63
CA VAL A 160 1.18 -11.72 -0.65
C VAL A 160 0.56 -11.50 -2.03
N ILE A 161 -0.34 -12.41 -2.40
CA ILE A 161 -1.24 -12.24 -3.55
C ILE A 161 -2.68 -12.13 -3.05
N ILE A 162 -3.36 -11.02 -3.39
CA ILE A 162 -4.77 -10.79 -3.12
C ILE A 162 -5.55 -10.95 -4.43
N GLY A 163 -6.45 -11.93 -4.48
CA GLY A 163 -7.29 -12.20 -5.65
C GLY A 163 -8.22 -11.03 -5.99
N ALA A 164 -8.55 -10.90 -7.26
CA ALA A 164 -9.48 -9.86 -7.72
C ALA A 164 -10.83 -9.96 -7.01
N GLY A 165 -11.41 -8.81 -6.63
CA GLY A 165 -12.68 -8.73 -5.91
C GLY A 165 -12.66 -9.22 -4.47
N ALA A 166 -11.50 -9.55 -3.91
CA ALA A 166 -11.41 -10.00 -2.52
C ALA A 166 -11.68 -8.86 -1.52
N VAL A 167 -12.31 -9.18 -0.38
CA VAL A 167 -12.51 -8.25 0.73
C VAL A 167 -11.67 -8.69 1.92
N VAL A 168 -10.55 -8.02 2.12
CA VAL A 168 -9.57 -8.35 3.16
C VAL A 168 -9.94 -7.63 4.45
N THR A 169 -10.33 -8.41 5.45
CA THR A 169 -10.83 -7.91 6.75
C THR A 169 -9.93 -8.23 7.93
N LYS A 170 -8.86 -9.00 7.71
CA LYS A 170 -7.87 -9.43 8.71
C LYS A 170 -6.48 -9.40 8.11
N ASP A 171 -5.46 -9.39 8.97
CA ASP A 171 -4.07 -9.47 8.57
C ASP A 171 -3.81 -10.72 7.71
N VAL A 172 -2.91 -10.55 6.74
CA VAL A 172 -2.53 -11.60 5.79
C VAL A 172 -1.05 -11.92 5.99
N PRO A 173 -0.71 -13.18 6.34
CA PRO A 173 0.68 -13.58 6.53
C PRO A 173 1.47 -13.54 5.23
N ALA A 174 2.79 -13.37 5.34
CA ALA A 174 3.69 -13.30 4.21
C ALA A 174 3.52 -14.50 3.25
N TYR A 175 3.65 -14.22 1.97
CA TYR A 175 3.55 -15.20 0.87
C TYR A 175 2.22 -15.97 0.77
N ALA A 176 1.19 -15.57 1.53
CA ALA A 176 -0.14 -16.15 1.36
C ALA A 176 -0.82 -15.66 0.07
N VAL A 177 -1.60 -16.54 -0.53
CA VAL A 177 -2.55 -16.23 -1.60
C VAL A 177 -3.94 -16.23 -1.00
N VAL A 178 -4.62 -15.09 -1.03
CA VAL A 178 -5.95 -14.92 -0.42
C VAL A 178 -6.99 -14.51 -1.46
N GLY A 179 -8.25 -14.88 -1.22
CA GLY A 179 -9.36 -14.52 -2.09
C GLY A 179 -10.72 -14.69 -1.42
N GLY A 180 -11.76 -14.17 -2.05
CA GLY A 180 -13.16 -14.28 -1.59
C GLY A 180 -13.65 -13.12 -0.72
N VAL A 181 -14.90 -13.22 -0.28
CA VAL A 181 -15.61 -12.21 0.54
C VAL A 181 -16.27 -12.93 1.72
N PRO A 182 -15.75 -12.78 2.95
CA PRO A 182 -14.47 -12.19 3.28
C PRO A 182 -13.28 -13.03 2.79
N ALA A 183 -12.12 -12.41 2.55
CA ALA A 183 -10.95 -13.11 2.06
C ALA A 183 -10.47 -14.20 3.02
N ARG A 184 -10.04 -15.33 2.45
CA ARG A 184 -9.45 -16.48 3.17
C ARG A 184 -8.16 -16.88 2.49
N ILE A 185 -7.25 -17.48 3.24
CA ILE A 185 -6.04 -18.09 2.69
C ILE A 185 -6.46 -19.29 1.84
N LEU A 186 -6.09 -19.28 0.58
CA LEU A 186 -6.30 -20.36 -0.38
C LEU A 186 -5.11 -21.31 -0.40
N ARG A 187 -3.90 -20.76 -0.35
CA ARG A 187 -2.62 -21.46 -0.30
C ARG A 187 -1.49 -20.49 0.04
N TYR A 188 -0.30 -20.98 0.19
CA TYR A 188 0.93 -20.19 0.15
C TYR A 188 1.59 -20.27 -1.23
N ARG A 189 2.44 -19.30 -1.56
CA ARG A 189 3.20 -19.28 -2.83
C ARG A 189 4.31 -20.34 -2.84
N PHE A 190 4.90 -20.56 -1.67
CA PHE A 190 6.10 -21.38 -1.46
C PHE A 190 5.96 -22.24 -0.21
N GLU A 191 6.84 -23.22 -0.04
CA GLU A 191 6.97 -24.01 1.18
C GLU A 191 7.57 -23.17 2.32
N SER A 192 7.37 -23.58 3.58
CA SER A 192 7.78 -22.79 4.75
C SER A 192 9.27 -22.44 4.76
N ALA A 193 10.13 -23.38 4.39
CA ALA A 193 11.59 -23.15 4.33
C ALA A 193 11.99 -22.13 3.24
N GLU A 194 11.25 -22.10 2.13
CA GLU A 194 11.47 -21.15 1.05
C GLU A 194 10.97 -19.74 1.46
N ILE A 195 9.87 -19.67 2.20
CA ILE A 195 9.36 -18.41 2.77
C ILE A 195 10.36 -17.84 3.76
N GLU A 196 10.86 -18.64 4.71
CA GLU A 196 11.90 -18.22 5.66
C GLU A 196 13.16 -17.71 4.95
N PHE A 197 13.59 -18.41 3.89
CA PHE A 197 14.70 -17.96 3.06
C PHE A 197 14.43 -16.58 2.44
N LEU A 198 13.28 -16.37 1.79
CA LEU A 198 12.92 -15.13 1.13
C LEU A 198 12.81 -13.95 2.12
N GLU A 199 12.19 -14.18 3.29
CA GLU A 199 12.09 -13.18 4.37
C GLU A 199 13.47 -12.83 4.96
N HIS A 200 14.41 -13.78 4.96
CA HIS A 200 15.77 -13.55 5.43
C HIS A 200 16.57 -12.71 4.44
N ILE A 201 16.58 -13.07 3.16
CA ILE A 201 17.41 -12.40 2.14
C ILE A 201 16.92 -11.00 1.76
N LYS A 202 15.64 -10.73 1.94
CA LYS A 202 14.98 -9.44 1.62
C LYS A 202 15.47 -8.87 0.29
N TRP A 203 15.29 -9.64 -0.78
CA TRP A 203 15.84 -9.33 -2.09
C TRP A 203 15.42 -7.92 -2.61
N TRP A 204 14.30 -7.40 -2.18
CA TRP A 204 13.81 -6.05 -2.51
C TRP A 204 14.68 -4.91 -1.93
N ASP A 205 15.60 -5.22 -1.02
CA ASP A 205 16.58 -4.27 -0.48
C ASP A 205 17.94 -4.33 -1.21
N LYS A 206 18.09 -5.20 -2.21
CA LYS A 206 19.27 -5.26 -3.05
C LYS A 206 19.38 -4.04 -3.95
N ASP A 207 20.59 -3.65 -4.26
CA ASP A 207 20.87 -2.58 -5.22
C ASP A 207 20.25 -2.85 -6.60
N VAL A 208 19.75 -1.81 -7.25
CA VAL A 208 19.08 -1.90 -8.56
C VAL A 208 19.99 -2.49 -9.63
N ARG A 209 21.29 -2.21 -9.56
CA ARG A 209 22.27 -2.78 -10.49
C ARG A 209 22.36 -4.30 -10.29
N TRP A 210 22.45 -4.76 -9.04
CA TRP A 210 22.46 -6.18 -8.72
C TRP A 210 21.17 -6.87 -9.22
N LEU A 211 19.99 -6.28 -8.97
CA LEU A 211 18.71 -6.81 -9.45
C LEU A 211 18.68 -6.94 -10.98
N ARG A 212 19.21 -5.94 -11.70
CA ARG A 212 19.29 -5.96 -13.16
C ARG A 212 20.23 -7.04 -13.67
N GLU A 213 21.39 -7.20 -13.07
CA GLU A 213 22.40 -8.18 -13.47
C GLU A 213 21.97 -9.62 -13.15
N ASN A 214 21.07 -9.81 -12.18
CA ASN A 214 20.63 -11.11 -11.68
C ASN A 214 19.14 -11.39 -11.90
N HIS A 215 18.46 -10.66 -12.79
CA HIS A 215 17.01 -10.77 -12.96
C HIS A 215 16.54 -12.18 -13.36
N GLU A 216 17.35 -12.97 -14.04
CA GLU A 216 17.05 -14.35 -14.42
C GLU A 216 16.89 -15.28 -13.21
N LEU A 217 17.54 -14.99 -12.09
CA LEU A 217 17.42 -15.76 -10.84
C LEU A 217 16.01 -15.69 -10.24
N PHE A 218 15.20 -14.68 -10.64
CA PHE A 218 13.83 -14.51 -10.15
C PHE A 218 12.81 -15.37 -10.89
N HIS A 219 13.23 -16.15 -11.90
CA HIS A 219 12.37 -17.06 -12.62
C HIS A 219 12.14 -18.39 -11.86
N ASP A 220 13.10 -18.81 -11.02
CA ASP A 220 12.96 -19.98 -10.14
C ASP A 220 13.63 -19.71 -8.79
N ILE A 221 12.89 -19.96 -7.70
CA ILE A 221 13.41 -19.79 -6.33
C ILE A 221 14.67 -20.63 -6.07
N LYS A 222 14.77 -21.82 -6.70
CA LYS A 222 15.93 -22.71 -6.54
C LYS A 222 17.21 -22.09 -7.11
N ASP A 223 17.10 -21.31 -8.18
CA ASP A 223 18.26 -20.64 -8.76
C ASP A 223 18.72 -19.49 -7.85
N LEU A 224 17.78 -18.74 -7.27
CA LEU A 224 18.07 -17.73 -6.28
C LEU A 224 18.74 -18.33 -5.02
N GLN A 225 18.25 -19.47 -4.53
CA GLN A 225 18.83 -20.18 -3.37
C GLN A 225 20.25 -20.68 -3.61
N LYS A 226 20.60 -21.11 -4.84
CA LYS A 226 21.97 -21.54 -5.18
C LYS A 226 23.00 -20.42 -5.04
N ILE A 227 22.60 -19.19 -5.40
CA ILE A 227 23.50 -18.03 -5.40
C ILE A 227 23.51 -17.34 -4.04
N MET A 228 22.35 -17.22 -3.39
CA MET A 228 22.18 -16.52 -2.12
C MET A 228 22.16 -17.52 -0.95
N LYS A 229 23.31 -18.17 -0.68
CA LYS A 229 23.43 -19.07 0.48
C LYS A 229 23.14 -18.32 1.78
N VAL A 230 22.09 -18.72 2.50
CA VAL A 230 21.89 -18.34 3.89
C VAL A 230 22.80 -19.24 4.73
N PRO A 231 23.67 -18.71 5.63
CA PRO A 231 24.44 -19.53 6.54
C PRO A 231 23.50 -20.41 7.35
N ASN A 232 23.68 -21.74 7.31
CA ASN A 232 22.90 -22.64 8.15
C ASN A 232 23.14 -22.32 9.61
N LYS A 233 22.09 -22.27 10.42
CA LYS A 233 22.20 -22.12 11.90
C LYS A 233 23.05 -23.20 12.58
N SER A 234 23.40 -24.29 11.87
CA SER A 234 24.29 -25.35 12.35
C SER A 234 25.77 -24.99 12.36
N ASP A 235 26.21 -23.99 11.57
CA ASP A 235 27.63 -23.64 11.48
C ASP A 235 28.13 -22.75 12.62
N SER A 236 27.20 -22.18 13.44
CA SER A 236 27.54 -21.33 14.59
C SER A 236 27.81 -22.09 15.89
N SER A 237 27.61 -23.42 15.93
CA SER A 237 27.85 -24.24 17.13
C SER A 237 29.27 -24.83 17.23
N ASP A 238 30.02 -24.86 16.13
CA ASP A 238 31.34 -25.52 16.11
C ASP A 238 32.56 -24.62 16.40
N GLU A 239 32.38 -23.28 16.41
CA GLU A 239 33.50 -22.38 16.75
C GLU A 239 33.79 -22.23 18.24
N ASN A 240 32.87 -22.62 19.12
CA ASN A 240 33.08 -22.50 20.57
C ASN A 240 33.75 -23.69 21.24
N HIS A 241 34.08 -24.79 20.49
CA HIS A 241 34.76 -25.96 21.07
C HIS A 241 36.24 -26.02 20.81
N LYS A 242 36.83 -25.08 20.05
CA LYS A 242 38.28 -25.06 19.74
C LYS A 242 39.13 -24.06 20.53
N LYS A 243 38.60 -23.41 21.54
CA LYS A 243 39.37 -22.45 22.38
C LYS A 243 39.65 -22.90 23.81
N ASN A 244 39.47 -24.18 24.15
CA ASN A 244 39.87 -24.72 25.45
C ASN A 244 40.64 -26.04 25.23
N HIS A 245 41.89 -25.93 24.75
CA HIS A 245 42.98 -26.85 24.99
C HIS A 245 44.31 -26.12 24.85
#